data_43089cb347e0c6f8cd0306b4a38c7e71
#
_entry.id   43089cb347e0c6f8cd0306b4a38c7e71
#
_cell.length_a   1.000
_cell.length_b   1.000
_cell.length_c   1.000
_cell.angle_alpha   90.00
_cell.angle_beta   90.00
_cell.angle_gamma   90.00
#
_symmetry.space_group_name_H-M   'P 1'
#
loop_
_entity.id
_entity.type
_entity.pdbx_description
1 polymer ?
#
loop_
_entity_poly.entity_id
_entity_poly.type
_entity_poly.pdbx_seq_one_letter_code
_entity_poly.pdbx_strand_id
1 'polypeptide(L)'
;MPTRLTTVETVHEEGSWLFTIRDEYGELEEALLVPCEDGVEAWINRCTHEPQRLDTGRGAAIRDGLLICPRHGSMFDTCSGDCDNGDAAGTTLPGVSVTTNRGDVFLTDDDVSFEHEGGIDDGDGPSSTSHLQL
;
A
#
# COMPACT_ATOMS: atom_id res chain seq x y z
N MET A 1 20.06 -1.62 -2.66
CA MET A 1 19.62 -2.34 -3.88
C MET A 1 18.12 -2.38 -3.96
N PRO A 2 17.52 -2.13 -5.12
CA PRO A 2 16.06 -2.24 -5.26
C PRO A 2 15.60 -3.67 -5.01
N THR A 3 14.46 -3.79 -4.38
CA THR A 3 13.85 -5.09 -4.10
C THR A 3 12.64 -5.27 -5.00
N ARG A 4 12.60 -6.39 -5.72
CA ARG A 4 11.44 -6.70 -6.57
C ARG A 4 10.25 -7.05 -5.68
N LEU A 5 9.11 -6.42 -5.94
CA LEU A 5 7.89 -6.64 -5.17
C LEU A 5 6.93 -7.57 -5.90
N THR A 6 6.45 -7.14 -7.05
CA THR A 6 5.46 -7.87 -7.83
C THR A 6 5.51 -7.35 -9.26
N THR A 7 4.47 -7.57 -10.05
CA THR A 7 4.39 -7.07 -11.42
C THR A 7 3.29 -6.03 -11.55
N VAL A 8 3.43 -5.14 -12.53
CA VAL A 8 2.40 -4.16 -12.87
C VAL A 8 1.09 -4.89 -13.19
N GLU A 9 1.18 -5.99 -13.94
CA GLU A 9 -0.01 -6.77 -14.31
C GLU A 9 -0.77 -7.26 -13.08
N THR A 10 -0.05 -7.78 -12.08
CA THR A 10 -0.68 -8.27 -10.86
C THR A 10 -1.42 -7.15 -10.13
N VAL A 11 -0.79 -5.97 -10.02
CA VAL A 11 -1.42 -4.84 -9.35
C VAL A 11 -2.70 -4.43 -10.07
N HIS A 12 -2.66 -4.39 -11.41
CA HIS A 12 -3.83 -4.00 -12.20
C HIS A 12 -4.94 -5.03 -12.13
N GLU A 13 -4.58 -6.32 -12.09
CA GLU A 13 -5.58 -7.38 -11.99
C GLU A 13 -6.25 -7.41 -10.64
N GLU A 14 -5.49 -7.21 -9.57
CA GLU A 14 -6.03 -7.29 -8.22
C GLU A 14 -6.57 -5.96 -7.70
N GLY A 15 -6.19 -4.87 -8.32
CA GLY A 15 -6.64 -3.54 -7.93
C GLY A 15 -5.78 -2.90 -6.87
N SER A 16 -5.16 -3.68 -6.00
CA SER A 16 -4.19 -3.20 -5.01
C SER A 16 -3.33 -4.36 -4.56
N TRP A 17 -2.15 -4.06 -4.07
CA TRP A 17 -1.22 -5.08 -3.59
C TRP A 17 -0.63 -4.60 -2.28
N LEU A 18 -1.02 -5.25 -1.18
CA LEU A 18 -0.65 -4.87 0.17
C LEU A 18 0.69 -5.49 0.54
N PHE A 19 1.56 -4.72 1.17
CA PHE A 19 2.84 -5.25 1.65
C PHE A 19 3.27 -4.52 2.91
N THR A 20 4.19 -5.13 3.64
CA THR A 20 4.71 -4.59 4.89
C THR A 20 6.15 -4.14 4.68
N ILE A 21 6.47 -2.97 5.20
CA ILE A 21 7.80 -2.40 5.15
C ILE A 21 8.25 -2.10 6.57
N ARG A 22 9.56 -1.89 6.72
CA ARG A 22 10.16 -1.43 7.98
C ARG A 22 10.75 -0.05 7.70
N ASP A 23 10.39 0.92 8.52
CA ASP A 23 10.85 2.29 8.30
C ASP A 23 12.24 2.51 8.88
N GLU A 24 12.75 3.74 8.77
CA GLU A 24 14.11 4.07 9.20
C GLU A 24 14.29 3.97 10.71
N TYR A 25 13.21 3.91 11.47
CA TYR A 25 13.26 3.74 12.91
C TYR A 25 13.05 2.30 13.35
N GLY A 26 12.96 1.38 12.40
CA GLY A 26 12.75 -0.04 12.69
C GLY A 26 11.31 -0.42 12.95
N GLU A 27 10.36 0.48 12.68
CA GLU A 27 8.93 0.23 12.90
C GLU A 27 8.30 -0.37 11.66
N LEU A 28 7.39 -1.30 11.86
CA LEU A 28 6.64 -1.88 10.75
C LEU A 28 5.52 -0.95 10.32
N GLU A 29 5.31 -0.88 9.02
CA GLU A 29 4.27 -0.05 8.43
C GLU A 29 3.71 -0.80 7.24
N GLU A 30 2.44 -0.60 6.94
CA GLU A 30 1.83 -1.20 5.75
C GLU A 30 1.82 -0.19 4.62
N ALA A 31 2.05 -0.70 3.41
CA ALA A 31 2.01 0.10 2.19
C ALA A 31 1.22 -0.67 1.15
N LEU A 32 0.74 0.03 0.14
CA LEU A 32 0.02 -0.62 -0.93
C LEU A 32 0.44 -0.05 -2.27
N LEU A 33 0.48 -0.93 -3.27
CA LEU A 33 0.62 -0.55 -4.66
C LEU A 33 -0.78 -0.43 -5.25
N VAL A 34 -1.01 0.60 -6.05
CA VAL A 34 -2.28 0.81 -6.73
C VAL A 34 -2.02 1.15 -8.18
N PRO A 35 -2.96 0.82 -9.07
CA PRO A 35 -2.81 1.20 -10.47
C PRO A 35 -2.84 2.72 -10.63
N CYS A 36 -1.97 3.21 -11.50
CA CYS A 36 -1.95 4.60 -11.91
C CYS A 36 -1.68 4.61 -13.40
N GLU A 37 -2.71 4.89 -14.19
CA GLU A 37 -2.60 4.83 -15.66
C GLU A 37 -2.09 3.45 -16.07
N ASP A 38 -1.00 3.37 -16.80
CA ASP A 38 -0.42 2.10 -17.23
C ASP A 38 0.59 1.54 -16.23
N GLY A 39 0.88 2.29 -15.17
CA GLY A 39 1.87 1.91 -14.18
C GLY A 39 1.27 1.72 -12.80
N VAL A 40 2.07 1.97 -11.78
CA VAL A 40 1.65 1.82 -10.38
C VAL A 40 2.26 2.96 -9.55
N GLU A 41 1.61 3.23 -8.41
CA GLU A 41 2.16 4.09 -7.37
C GLU A 41 2.04 3.36 -6.04
N ALA A 42 2.84 3.77 -5.07
CA ALA A 42 2.82 3.16 -3.74
C ALA A 42 2.56 4.22 -2.68
N TRP A 43 1.68 3.88 -1.75
CA TRP A 43 1.25 4.79 -0.69
C TRP A 43 1.23 4.05 0.64
N ILE A 44 1.42 4.78 1.73
CA ILE A 44 1.24 4.21 3.07
C ILE A 44 -0.24 3.86 3.24
N ASN A 45 -0.51 2.69 3.77
CA ASN A 45 -1.86 2.12 3.87
C ASN A 45 -2.60 2.67 5.08
N ARG A 46 -2.83 3.97 5.07
CA ARG A 46 -3.51 4.63 6.18
C ARG A 46 -4.11 5.95 5.70
N CYS A 47 -5.37 6.18 6.05
CA CYS A 47 -6.03 7.45 5.76
C CYS A 47 -5.30 8.58 6.50
N THR A 48 -5.16 9.75 5.84
CA THR A 48 -4.48 10.89 6.43
C THR A 48 -5.27 11.52 7.55
N HIS A 49 -6.58 11.34 7.53
CA HIS A 49 -7.49 11.94 8.50
C HIS A 49 -7.54 11.13 9.80
N GLU A 50 -7.37 9.82 9.70
CA GLU A 50 -7.52 8.93 10.86
C GLU A 50 -6.71 7.66 10.64
N PRO A 51 -6.44 6.88 11.71
CA PRO A 51 -5.64 5.66 11.58
C PRO A 51 -6.46 4.49 11.00
N GLN A 52 -7.12 4.72 9.87
CA GLN A 52 -7.93 3.73 9.20
C GLN A 52 -7.15 3.16 8.02
N ARG A 53 -7.03 1.84 7.96
CA ARG A 53 -6.39 1.17 6.82
C ARG A 53 -7.26 1.35 5.57
N LEU A 54 -6.61 1.64 4.45
CA LEU A 54 -7.30 1.76 3.17
C LEU A 54 -7.54 0.39 2.56
N ASP A 55 -6.57 -0.51 2.68
CA ASP A 55 -6.70 -1.91 2.31
C ASP A 55 -6.68 -2.71 3.60
N THR A 56 -7.81 -3.32 3.95
CA THR A 56 -7.94 -4.04 5.21
C THR A 56 -7.53 -5.51 5.10
N GLY A 57 -6.87 -5.87 4.00
CA GLY A 57 -6.46 -7.24 3.73
C GLY A 57 -7.31 -7.93 2.70
N ARG A 58 -8.35 -7.26 2.23
CA ARG A 58 -9.29 -7.80 1.24
C ARG A 58 -9.29 -6.98 -0.05
N GLY A 59 -8.27 -6.17 -0.24
CA GLY A 59 -8.21 -5.25 -1.35
C GLY A 59 -8.71 -3.87 -0.96
N ALA A 60 -8.17 -2.85 -1.61
CA ALA A 60 -8.60 -1.48 -1.39
C ALA A 60 -9.79 -1.16 -2.29
N ALA A 61 -10.67 -0.29 -1.82
CA ALA A 61 -11.78 0.17 -2.65
C ALA A 61 -11.27 1.27 -3.58
N ILE A 62 -11.30 0.99 -4.88
CA ILE A 62 -10.83 1.95 -5.89
C ILE A 62 -11.92 2.08 -6.96
N ARG A 63 -12.24 3.33 -7.29
CA ARG A 63 -13.23 3.63 -8.34
C ARG A 63 -12.76 4.84 -9.13
N ASP A 64 -12.70 4.70 -10.45
CA ASP A 64 -12.35 5.80 -11.35
C ASP A 64 -11.04 6.48 -10.98
N GLY A 65 -10.04 5.69 -10.57
CA GLY A 65 -8.74 6.23 -10.20
C GLY A 65 -8.69 6.86 -8.82
N LEU A 66 -9.69 6.59 -7.98
CA LEU A 66 -9.75 7.15 -6.63
C LEU A 66 -9.76 6.01 -5.62
N LEU A 67 -8.88 6.12 -4.64
CA LEU A 67 -8.72 5.18 -3.53
C LEU A 67 -9.61 5.69 -2.39
N ILE A 68 -10.57 4.88 -1.97
CA ILE A 68 -11.63 5.32 -1.05
C ILE A 68 -11.36 4.81 0.35
N CYS A 69 -11.31 5.75 1.32
CA CYS A 69 -11.20 5.38 2.73
C CYS A 69 -12.51 4.71 3.17
N PRO A 70 -12.45 3.48 3.71
CA PRO A 70 -13.68 2.73 4.01
C PRO A 70 -14.48 3.31 5.17
N ARG A 71 -13.90 4.21 5.95
CA ARG A 71 -14.60 4.68 7.14
C ARG A 71 -15.49 5.89 6.87
N HIS A 72 -14.97 6.92 6.19
CA HIS A 72 -15.74 8.14 5.95
C HIS A 72 -15.81 8.51 4.48
N GLY A 73 -15.28 7.68 3.60
CA GLY A 73 -15.43 7.88 2.17
C GLY A 73 -14.52 8.92 1.53
N SER A 74 -13.51 9.41 2.25
CA SER A 74 -12.53 10.31 1.64
C SER A 74 -11.87 9.60 0.46
N MET A 75 -11.66 10.32 -0.65
CA MET A 75 -11.12 9.73 -1.87
C MET A 75 -9.78 10.35 -2.21
N PHE A 76 -8.79 9.47 -2.44
CA PHE A 76 -7.43 9.88 -2.78
C PHE A 76 -7.13 9.47 -4.21
N ASP A 77 -6.56 10.38 -4.99
CA ASP A 77 -6.15 10.07 -6.35
C ASP A 77 -5.02 9.03 -6.32
N THR A 78 -5.16 7.94 -7.09
CA THR A 78 -4.17 6.87 -7.05
C THR A 78 -2.82 7.31 -7.60
N CYS A 79 -2.78 8.31 -8.46
CA CYS A 79 -1.54 8.78 -9.07
C CYS A 79 -0.83 9.83 -8.24
N SER A 80 -1.58 10.75 -7.62
CA SER A 80 -0.98 11.86 -6.87
C SER A 80 -1.07 11.70 -5.36
N GLY A 81 -1.98 10.86 -4.88
CA GLY A 81 -2.24 10.70 -3.45
C GLY A 81 -3.08 11.83 -2.85
N ASP A 82 -3.47 12.80 -3.66
CA ASP A 82 -4.18 13.97 -3.14
C ASP A 82 -5.65 13.67 -2.86
N CYS A 83 -6.16 14.25 -1.79
CA CYS A 83 -7.57 14.16 -1.43
C CYS A 83 -8.19 15.55 -1.57
N ASP A 84 -9.29 15.63 -2.31
CA ASP A 84 -9.99 16.90 -2.50
C ASP A 84 -11.42 16.86 -1.97
N ASN A 85 -11.78 15.83 -1.23
CA ASN A 85 -13.13 15.71 -0.70
C ASN A 85 -13.14 14.98 0.64
N GLY A 86 -14.23 15.16 1.36
CA GLY A 86 -14.43 14.52 2.66
C GLY A 86 -13.55 15.11 3.75
N ASP A 87 -13.44 14.36 4.84
CA ASP A 87 -12.73 14.85 6.03
C ASP A 87 -11.22 14.98 5.84
N ALA A 88 -10.68 14.26 4.87
CA ALA A 88 -9.25 14.30 4.57
C ALA A 88 -8.89 15.31 3.49
N ALA A 89 -9.85 16.14 3.05
CA ALA A 89 -9.62 17.09 1.95
C ALA A 89 -8.43 18.00 2.25
N GLY A 90 -7.61 18.25 1.23
CA GLY A 90 -6.42 19.08 1.36
C GLY A 90 -5.19 18.35 1.82
N THR A 91 -5.26 17.03 2.02
CA THR A 91 -4.11 16.22 2.42
C THR A 91 -3.63 15.36 1.26
N THR A 92 -2.43 14.80 1.42
CA THR A 92 -1.84 13.89 0.45
C THR A 92 -1.33 12.67 1.19
N LEU A 93 -1.58 11.48 0.64
CA LEU A 93 -1.05 10.24 1.22
C LEU A 93 0.47 10.26 1.21
N PRO A 94 1.11 9.80 2.30
CA PRO A 94 2.57 9.63 2.26
C PRO A 94 2.94 8.59 1.22
N GLY A 95 3.90 8.91 0.37
CA GLY A 95 4.33 8.03 -0.70
C GLY A 95 5.47 7.13 -0.31
N VAL A 96 5.59 6.02 -1.03
CA VAL A 96 6.72 5.10 -0.93
C VAL A 96 7.32 5.02 -2.34
N SER A 97 8.62 5.22 -2.46
CA SER A 97 9.27 5.28 -3.77
C SER A 97 9.37 3.89 -4.38
N VAL A 98 8.80 3.74 -5.57
CA VAL A 98 8.91 2.51 -6.34
C VAL A 98 9.22 2.87 -7.79
N THR A 99 9.74 1.89 -8.53
CA THR A 99 9.98 2.08 -9.95
C THR A 99 9.55 0.81 -10.69
N THR A 100 9.25 0.95 -11.97
CA THR A 100 8.89 -0.20 -12.80
C THR A 100 9.95 -0.40 -13.87
N ASN A 101 10.22 -1.66 -14.19
CA ASN A 101 11.19 -2.01 -15.23
C ASN A 101 10.72 -3.31 -15.84
N ARG A 102 10.37 -3.26 -17.12
CA ARG A 102 9.93 -4.44 -17.88
C ARG A 102 8.76 -5.16 -17.24
N GLY A 103 7.84 -4.38 -16.67
CA GLY A 103 6.65 -4.93 -16.04
C GLY A 103 6.82 -5.35 -14.59
N ASP A 104 8.04 -5.33 -14.06
CA ASP A 104 8.28 -5.62 -12.65
C ASP A 104 8.27 -4.33 -11.84
N VAL A 105 7.81 -4.42 -10.59
CA VAL A 105 7.77 -3.30 -9.66
C VAL A 105 8.84 -3.50 -8.60
N PHE A 106 9.68 -2.48 -8.42
CA PHE A 106 10.78 -2.53 -7.45
C PHE A 106 10.62 -1.45 -6.40
N LEU A 107 10.89 -1.82 -5.15
CA LEU A 107 10.97 -0.84 -4.06
C LEU A 107 12.32 -0.15 -4.15
N THR A 108 12.30 1.17 -4.31
CA THR A 108 13.52 1.97 -4.47
C THR A 108 13.69 3.00 -3.38
N ASP A 109 12.78 3.06 -2.42
CA ASP A 109 12.80 4.02 -1.32
C ASP A 109 13.96 3.70 -0.39
N ASP A 110 14.83 4.69 -0.13
CA ASP A 110 16.01 4.50 0.72
C ASP A 110 15.69 4.50 2.20
N ASP A 111 14.50 4.99 2.57
CA ASP A 111 14.14 5.15 3.97
C ASP A 111 13.41 3.91 4.53
N VAL A 112 13.04 2.97 3.68
CA VAL A 112 12.28 1.80 4.11
C VAL A 112 12.87 0.54 3.48
N SER A 113 12.58 -0.61 4.10
CA SER A 113 12.96 -1.90 3.55
C SER A 113 11.73 -2.79 3.48
N PHE A 114 11.74 -3.71 2.52
CA PHE A 114 10.64 -4.65 2.34
C PHE A 114 10.73 -5.76 3.38
N GLU A 115 9.62 -6.02 4.07
CA GLU A 115 9.54 -7.11 5.04
C GLU A 115 8.86 -8.33 4.45
N HIS A 116 7.62 -8.19 3.96
CA HIS A 116 6.90 -9.31 3.37
C HIS A 116 5.65 -8.81 2.66
N GLU A 117 5.09 -9.66 1.81
CA GLU A 117 3.80 -9.40 1.17
C GLU A 117 2.68 -9.52 2.20
N GLY A 118 1.60 -8.76 1.99
CA GLY A 118 0.47 -8.76 2.91
C GLY A 118 0.64 -7.78 4.05
N GLY A 119 -0.31 -7.78 4.97
CA GLY A 119 -0.31 -6.86 6.10
C GLY A 119 0.65 -7.28 7.21
N ILE A 120 0.80 -6.43 8.20
CA ILE A 120 1.73 -6.68 9.32
C ILE A 120 1.45 -8.02 9.96
N ASP A 121 0.18 -8.34 10.16
CA ASP A 121 -0.20 -9.58 10.83
C ASP A 121 0.02 -10.82 9.97
N ASP A 122 0.15 -10.67 8.68
CA ASP A 122 0.31 -11.79 7.76
C ASP A 122 1.73 -12.34 7.75
N GLY A 123 2.69 -11.57 8.25
CA GLY A 123 4.10 -11.94 8.20
C GLY A 123 4.53 -12.94 9.22
N ASP A 124 3.70 -13.19 10.22
CA ASP A 124 4.07 -14.12 11.28
C ASP A 124 3.75 -15.54 10.93
N GLY A 125 3.32 -15.76 9.91
CA GLY A 125 3.10 -17.05 9.44
C GLY A 125 3.40 -18.16 10.33
N PRO A 126 3.48 -18.77 10.23
CA PRO A 126 3.56 -19.84 10.73
C PRO A 126 3.52 -19.93 12.06
N SER A 127 3.78 -19.23 11.95
CA SER A 127 3.86 -19.24 12.79
C SER A 127 3.12 -19.17 13.35
N SER A 128 2.95 -19.06 13.14
CA SER A 128 2.35 -18.95 13.73
C SER A 128 1.78 -19.40 13.98
N THR A 129 1.73 -19.54 13.82
CA THR A 129 1.19 -19.92 14.25
C THR A 129 0.90 -20.42 14.70
N SER A 130 0.93 -20.53 14.57
CA SER A 130 0.66 -20.91 15.14
C SER A 130 0.52 -21.26 15.77
N HIS A 131 0.56 -21.27 15.78
CA HIS A 131 0.38 -21.44 16.58
C HIS A 131 0.03 -21.95 16.99
N LEU A 132 0.02 -21.95 16.72
CA LEU A 132 -0.27 -22.32 17.27
C LEU A 132 -0.63 -22.78 17.73
N GLN A 133 -0.73 -22.83 17.62
CA GLN A 133 -1.08 -23.13 18.19
C GLN A 133 -1.41 -23.52 18.63
N LEU A 134 -1.44 -23.62 18.48
CA LEU A 134 -1.80 -23.83 19.15
C LEU A 134 -2.05 -24.07 19.51
#